data_30c4f119f85b7f0a6f4f006d302347a0
#
_entry.id   30c4f119f85b7f0a6f4f006d302347a0
#
_cell.length_a   1.000
_cell.length_b   1.000
_cell.length_c   1.000
_cell.angle_alpha   90.00
_cell.angle_beta   90.00
_cell.angle_gamma   90.00
#
_symmetry.space_group_name_H-M   'P 1'
#
loop_
_entity.id
_entity.type
_entity.pdbx_description
1 polymer ?
#
loop_
_entity_poly.entity_id
_entity_poly.type
_entity_poly.pdbx_seq_one_letter_code
_entity_poly.pdbx_strand_id
1 'polypeptide(L)'
;VEIFIGKGVGSILFGQDEQQIINQLGRPDKVYELEGSKRLLYFDLQIEVAIEYEHENKFGWVEVKNPDATLFGQKLIGESIEKVLSVVSAAIAHTPEYEDCGSLEIYFYESLWLELQFELNRLRSINIGVLFIDDNTPDWP
;
A
#
# COMPACT_ATOMS: atom_id res chain seq x y z
N VAL A 1 -0.97 0.61 -13.21
CA VAL A 1 -0.20 1.50 -12.33
C VAL A 1 0.81 0.66 -11.53
N GLU A 2 2.01 1.15 -11.41
CA GLU A 2 3.09 0.42 -10.73
C GLU A 2 3.15 0.78 -9.25
N ILE A 3 3.34 -0.24 -8.41
CA ILE A 3 3.55 -0.08 -6.96
C ILE A 3 5.06 -0.12 -6.71
N PHE A 4 5.57 0.91 -6.02
CA PHE A 4 7.00 1.03 -5.68
C PHE A 4 7.17 0.99 -4.17
N ILE A 5 7.69 -0.12 -3.65
CA ILE A 5 7.89 -0.31 -2.20
C ILE A 5 8.71 0.85 -1.62
N GLY A 6 8.23 1.43 -0.52
CA GLY A 6 8.87 2.54 0.17
C GLY A 6 8.77 3.88 -0.53
N LYS A 7 8.15 3.94 -1.72
CA LYS A 7 8.13 5.17 -2.53
C LYS A 7 6.74 5.67 -2.85
N GLY A 8 5.84 4.81 -3.30
CA GLY A 8 4.51 5.24 -3.67
C GLY A 8 3.87 4.37 -4.73
N VAL A 9 2.88 4.93 -5.43
CA VAL A 9 2.10 4.22 -6.45
C VAL A 9 1.94 5.15 -7.66
N GLY A 10 2.33 4.68 -8.84
CA GLY A 10 2.21 5.49 -10.04
C GLY A 10 2.94 6.82 -9.91
N SER A 11 2.20 7.91 -10.07
CA SER A 11 2.76 9.28 -10.01
C SER A 11 2.79 9.88 -8.60
N ILE A 12 2.14 9.25 -7.61
CA ILE A 12 2.12 9.79 -6.25
C ILE A 12 3.22 9.18 -5.40
N LEU A 13 3.92 10.04 -4.65
CA LEU A 13 5.08 9.65 -3.83
C LEU A 13 4.81 9.96 -2.37
N PHE A 14 5.25 9.07 -1.49
CA PHE A 14 5.22 9.33 -0.06
C PHE A 14 5.94 10.65 0.26
N GLY A 15 5.38 11.42 1.18
CA GLY A 15 5.89 12.74 1.52
C GLY A 15 5.17 13.88 0.82
N GLN A 16 4.36 13.61 -0.19
CA GLN A 16 3.52 14.64 -0.79
C GLN A 16 2.36 14.98 0.16
N ASP A 17 1.90 16.23 0.11
CA ASP A 17 0.75 16.65 0.89
C ASP A 17 -0.57 16.35 0.15
N GLU A 18 -1.69 16.57 0.84
CA GLU A 18 -3.02 16.29 0.29
C GLU A 18 -3.25 17.04 -1.03
N GLN A 19 -2.87 18.31 -1.10
CA GLN A 19 -3.10 19.12 -2.29
C GLN A 19 -2.30 18.59 -3.49
N GLN A 20 -1.08 18.13 -3.26
CA GLN A 20 -0.26 17.53 -4.32
C GLN A 20 -0.88 16.24 -4.83
N ILE A 21 -1.42 15.40 -3.93
CA ILE A 21 -2.14 14.19 -4.31
C ILE A 21 -3.37 14.53 -5.16
N ILE A 22 -4.17 15.50 -4.71
CA ILE A 22 -5.38 15.93 -5.42
C ILE A 22 -5.03 16.53 -6.79
N ASN A 23 -3.95 17.29 -6.88
CA ASN A 23 -3.49 17.85 -8.15
C ASN A 23 -3.15 16.76 -9.17
N GLN A 24 -2.66 15.61 -8.72
CA GLN A 24 -2.26 14.51 -9.60
C GLN A 24 -3.41 13.54 -9.90
N LEU A 25 -4.23 13.22 -8.91
CA LEU A 25 -5.27 12.20 -9.04
C LEU A 25 -6.68 12.77 -9.23
N GLY A 26 -6.86 14.06 -9.00
CA GLY A 26 -8.17 14.68 -8.96
C GLY A 26 -8.80 14.59 -7.57
N ARG A 27 -10.06 15.01 -7.46
CA ARG A 27 -10.75 14.95 -6.19
C ARG A 27 -11.08 13.50 -5.83
N PRO A 28 -10.87 13.11 -4.56
CA PRO A 28 -11.30 11.78 -4.12
C PRO A 28 -12.83 11.65 -4.16
N ASP A 29 -13.32 10.44 -4.38
CA ASP A 29 -14.75 10.15 -4.37
C ASP A 29 -15.31 10.21 -2.95
N LYS A 30 -14.50 9.88 -1.95
CA LYS A 30 -14.88 9.89 -0.56
C LYS A 30 -13.69 10.27 0.30
N VAL A 31 -13.97 11.05 1.35
CA VAL A 31 -12.96 11.41 2.36
C VAL A 31 -13.53 11.06 3.72
N TYR A 32 -12.72 10.43 4.56
CA TYR A 32 -13.09 10.19 5.96
C TYR A 32 -11.84 10.24 6.84
N GLU A 33 -12.07 10.36 8.13
CA GLU A 33 -10.99 10.39 9.11
C GLU A 33 -11.00 9.13 9.95
N LEU A 34 -9.80 8.56 10.11
CA LEU A 34 -9.54 7.54 11.10
C LEU A 34 -8.59 8.13 12.13
N GLU A 35 -8.44 7.43 13.27
CA GLU A 35 -7.47 7.85 14.26
C GLU A 35 -6.10 7.91 13.61
N GLY A 36 -5.48 9.10 13.65
CA GLY A 36 -4.13 9.33 13.14
C GLY A 36 -4.02 9.63 11.66
N SER A 37 -5.08 9.56 10.87
CA SER A 37 -4.98 9.84 9.44
C SER A 37 -6.29 10.31 8.81
N LYS A 38 -6.13 11.03 7.71
CA LYS A 38 -7.22 11.37 6.79
C LYS A 38 -7.12 10.45 5.60
N ARG A 39 -8.24 9.83 5.22
CA ARG A 39 -8.27 8.85 4.13
C ARG A 39 -8.97 9.41 2.92
N LEU A 40 -8.31 9.27 1.75
CA LEU A 40 -8.83 9.69 0.46
C LEU A 40 -9.11 8.45 -0.37
N LEU A 41 -10.37 8.21 -0.73
CA LEU A 41 -10.76 7.05 -1.53
C LEU A 41 -11.00 7.45 -2.97
N TYR A 42 -10.37 6.73 -3.88
CA TYR A 42 -10.52 6.88 -5.32
C TYR A 42 -11.11 5.59 -5.88
N PHE A 43 -12.41 5.62 -6.23
CA PHE A 43 -13.14 4.41 -6.61
C PHE A 43 -12.67 3.85 -7.95
N ASP A 44 -12.49 4.70 -8.95
CA ASP A 44 -12.06 4.24 -10.28
C ASP A 44 -10.64 3.68 -10.26
N LEU A 45 -9.75 4.29 -9.47
CA LEU A 45 -8.38 3.84 -9.31
C LEU A 45 -8.28 2.66 -8.35
N GLN A 46 -9.31 2.41 -7.56
CA GLN A 46 -9.36 1.37 -6.53
C GLN A 46 -8.18 1.47 -5.55
N ILE A 47 -7.93 2.69 -5.07
CA ILE A 47 -6.91 2.95 -4.05
C ILE A 47 -7.49 3.78 -2.90
N GLU A 48 -6.90 3.60 -1.73
CA GLU A 48 -7.15 4.42 -0.55
C GLU A 48 -5.84 5.00 -0.07
N VAL A 49 -5.76 6.33 -0.02
CA VAL A 49 -4.56 7.08 0.34
C VAL A 49 -4.70 7.59 1.77
N ALA A 50 -3.66 7.42 2.59
CA ALA A 50 -3.64 7.93 3.95
C ALA A 50 -2.71 9.15 4.07
N ILE A 51 -3.28 10.25 4.56
CA ILE A 51 -2.54 11.45 4.93
C ILE A 51 -2.33 11.37 6.45
N GLU A 52 -1.08 11.22 6.87
CA GLU A 52 -0.70 10.92 8.24
C GLU A 52 -0.55 12.19 9.08
N TYR A 53 -1.36 12.36 10.13
CA TYR A 53 -1.33 13.57 10.95
C TYR A 53 -0.01 13.75 11.70
N GLU A 54 0.53 12.67 12.27
CA GLU A 54 1.77 12.73 13.04
C GLU A 54 3.02 12.90 12.19
N HIS A 55 2.90 12.81 10.86
CA HIS A 55 4.01 13.01 9.92
C HIS A 55 3.76 14.24 9.04
N GLU A 56 3.38 15.35 9.69
CA GLU A 56 3.19 16.64 9.05
C GLU A 56 2.10 16.65 7.98
N ASN A 57 1.06 15.82 8.14
CA ASN A 57 -0.06 15.69 7.19
C ASN A 57 0.41 15.32 5.79
N LYS A 58 1.28 14.34 5.69
CA LYS A 58 1.81 13.86 4.42
C LYS A 58 1.34 12.46 4.09
N PHE A 59 1.31 12.16 2.80
CA PHE A 59 0.99 10.85 2.29
C PHE A 59 2.04 9.85 2.78
N GLY A 60 1.60 8.83 3.53
CA GLY A 60 2.50 7.86 4.13
C GLY A 60 2.08 6.41 3.98
N TRP A 61 0.88 6.15 3.45
CA TRP A 61 0.37 4.80 3.31
C TRP A 61 -0.69 4.75 2.20
N VAL A 62 -0.76 3.62 1.49
CA VAL A 62 -1.76 3.40 0.45
C VAL A 62 -2.16 1.93 0.40
N GLU A 63 -3.46 1.70 0.25
CA GLU A 63 -4.02 0.39 -0.05
C GLU A 63 -4.41 0.34 -1.52
N VAL A 64 -3.94 -0.69 -2.23
CA VAL A 64 -4.21 -0.88 -3.65
C VAL A 64 -5.03 -2.14 -3.84
N LYS A 65 -6.21 -2.00 -4.47
CA LYS A 65 -7.11 -3.12 -4.81
C LYS A 65 -7.31 -3.27 -6.31
N ASN A 66 -6.70 -2.42 -7.10
CA ASN A 66 -6.85 -2.40 -8.54
C ASN A 66 -6.17 -3.62 -9.20
N PRO A 67 -6.94 -4.48 -9.91
CA PRO A 67 -6.35 -5.65 -10.56
C PRO A 67 -5.31 -5.33 -11.63
N ASP A 68 -5.32 -4.12 -12.16
CA ASP A 68 -4.36 -3.68 -13.17
C ASP A 68 -3.07 -3.14 -12.56
N ALA A 69 -3.01 -2.98 -11.24
CA ALA A 69 -1.79 -2.55 -10.57
C ALA A 69 -0.74 -3.66 -10.65
N THR A 70 0.53 -3.25 -10.76
CA THR A 70 1.64 -4.18 -10.81
C THR A 70 2.57 -4.01 -9.62
N LEU A 71 3.09 -5.13 -9.15
CA LEU A 71 4.14 -5.18 -8.14
C LEU A 71 5.25 -6.06 -8.70
N PHE A 72 6.47 -5.54 -8.71
CA PHE A 72 7.61 -6.22 -9.37
C PHE A 72 7.29 -6.56 -10.83
N GLY A 73 6.55 -5.66 -11.51
CA GLY A 73 6.19 -5.82 -12.91
C GLY A 73 5.08 -6.82 -13.21
N GLN A 74 4.40 -7.35 -12.18
CA GLN A 74 3.36 -8.35 -12.37
C GLN A 74 2.04 -7.96 -11.71
N LYS A 75 0.94 -8.33 -12.34
CA LYS A 75 -0.40 -8.16 -11.80
C LYS A 75 -0.67 -9.30 -10.84
N LEU A 76 -0.78 -9.00 -9.54
CA LEU A 76 -0.91 -10.02 -8.51
C LEU A 76 -2.29 -10.06 -7.84
N ILE A 77 -3.06 -8.98 -7.92
CA ILE A 77 -4.41 -8.95 -7.32
C ILE A 77 -5.27 -10.04 -7.97
N GLY A 78 -5.88 -10.88 -7.14
CA GLY A 78 -6.70 -12.02 -7.60
C GLY A 78 -5.91 -13.33 -7.73
N GLU A 79 -4.60 -13.30 -7.62
CA GLU A 79 -3.77 -14.52 -7.69
C GLU A 79 -3.74 -15.25 -6.35
N SER A 80 -3.36 -16.53 -6.38
CA SER A 80 -3.28 -17.36 -5.18
C SER A 80 -2.12 -16.97 -4.26
N ILE A 81 -2.20 -17.38 -3.00
CA ILE A 81 -1.11 -17.17 -2.03
C ILE A 81 0.19 -17.74 -2.57
N GLU A 82 0.15 -18.98 -3.10
CA GLU A 82 1.34 -19.65 -3.62
C GLU A 82 1.99 -18.82 -4.74
N LYS A 83 1.21 -18.36 -5.70
CA LYS A 83 1.69 -17.56 -6.82
C LYS A 83 2.30 -16.24 -6.35
N VAL A 84 1.57 -15.50 -5.51
CA VAL A 84 2.02 -14.19 -5.03
C VAL A 84 3.31 -14.30 -4.22
N LEU A 85 3.36 -15.23 -3.27
CA LEU A 85 4.57 -15.40 -2.45
C LEU A 85 5.75 -15.86 -3.28
N SER A 86 5.53 -16.66 -4.32
CA SER A 86 6.59 -17.07 -5.24
C SER A 86 7.18 -15.88 -5.99
N VAL A 87 6.34 -14.97 -6.49
CA VAL A 87 6.78 -13.77 -7.20
C VAL A 87 7.55 -12.85 -6.25
N VAL A 88 7.01 -12.63 -5.05
CA VAL A 88 7.65 -11.75 -4.07
C VAL A 88 8.99 -12.34 -3.60
N SER A 89 9.04 -13.65 -3.32
CA SER A 89 10.28 -14.32 -2.90
C SER A 89 11.36 -14.26 -3.96
N ALA A 90 11.00 -14.30 -5.24
CA ALA A 90 11.97 -14.17 -6.33
C ALA A 90 12.54 -12.76 -6.44
N ALA A 91 11.76 -11.75 -6.03
CA ALA A 91 12.15 -10.35 -6.15
C ALA A 91 12.90 -9.83 -4.91
N ILE A 92 12.59 -10.35 -3.73
CA ILE A 92 13.17 -9.89 -2.46
C ILE A 92 13.54 -11.08 -1.58
N ALA A 93 14.65 -10.94 -0.84
CA ALA A 93 15.16 -11.99 0.05
C ALA A 93 14.69 -11.75 1.49
N HIS A 94 13.37 -11.67 1.70
CA HIS A 94 12.78 -11.43 3.01
C HIS A 94 11.70 -12.47 3.27
N THR A 95 11.53 -12.85 4.54
CA THR A 95 10.48 -13.76 4.98
C THR A 95 9.36 -12.96 5.63
N PRO A 96 8.12 -13.12 5.22
CA PRO A 96 7.01 -12.39 5.81
C PRO A 96 6.58 -12.97 7.15
N GLU A 97 5.95 -12.13 7.97
CA GLU A 97 5.19 -12.59 9.13
C GLU A 97 3.78 -12.93 8.65
N TYR A 98 3.21 -14.00 9.19
CA TYR A 98 1.87 -14.46 8.82
C TYR A 98 0.90 -14.27 9.97
N GLU A 99 -0.29 -13.74 9.67
CA GLU A 99 -1.37 -13.60 10.65
C GLU A 99 -2.67 -14.10 10.05
N ASP A 100 -3.34 -15.01 10.77
CA ASP A 100 -4.67 -15.50 10.41
C ASP A 100 -5.71 -14.63 11.12
N CYS A 101 -6.45 -13.85 10.35
CA CYS A 101 -7.49 -12.94 10.84
C CYS A 101 -8.89 -13.43 10.48
N GLY A 102 -9.13 -14.75 10.53
CA GLY A 102 -10.42 -15.34 10.17
C GLY A 102 -10.59 -15.42 8.67
N SER A 103 -11.44 -14.57 8.10
CA SER A 103 -11.66 -14.56 6.65
C SER A 103 -10.47 -13.99 5.87
N LEU A 104 -9.58 -13.28 6.54
CA LEU A 104 -8.39 -12.70 5.91
C LEU A 104 -7.13 -13.40 6.39
N GLU A 105 -6.20 -13.63 5.47
CA GLU A 105 -4.85 -14.08 5.76
C GLU A 105 -3.89 -12.97 5.37
N ILE A 106 -3.05 -12.55 6.29
CA ILE A 106 -2.16 -11.40 6.12
C ILE A 106 -0.70 -11.86 6.13
N TYR A 107 0.04 -11.44 5.11
CA TYR A 107 1.49 -11.63 5.05
C TYR A 107 2.15 -10.26 5.08
N PHE A 108 2.97 -10.01 6.09
CA PHE A 108 3.58 -8.70 6.33
C PHE A 108 5.10 -8.78 6.29
N TYR A 109 5.70 -7.96 5.43
CA TYR A 109 7.15 -7.78 5.33
C TYR A 109 7.49 -6.47 6.04
N GLU A 110 7.80 -6.55 7.33
CA GLU A 110 7.98 -5.38 8.18
C GLU A 110 9.04 -4.41 7.66
N SER A 111 10.21 -4.91 7.29
CA SER A 111 11.32 -4.08 6.84
C SER A 111 11.05 -3.36 5.51
N LEU A 112 10.07 -3.80 4.75
CA LEU A 112 9.68 -3.21 3.47
C LEU A 112 8.38 -2.44 3.54
N TRP A 113 7.71 -2.47 4.68
CA TRP A 113 6.35 -1.98 4.87
C TRP A 113 5.45 -2.44 3.71
N LEU A 114 5.40 -3.73 3.51
CA LEU A 114 4.57 -4.37 2.49
C LEU A 114 3.64 -5.36 3.17
N GLU A 115 2.33 -5.15 3.03
CA GLU A 115 1.33 -6.06 3.59
C GLU A 115 0.46 -6.60 2.46
N LEU A 116 0.32 -7.91 2.41
CA LEU A 116 -0.49 -8.60 1.43
C LEU A 116 -1.69 -9.24 2.15
N GLN A 117 -2.90 -8.87 1.74
CA GLN A 117 -4.13 -9.41 2.34
C GLN A 117 -4.82 -10.33 1.36
N PHE A 118 -5.04 -11.58 1.80
CA PHE A 118 -5.70 -12.61 1.01
C PHE A 118 -7.06 -12.96 1.60
N GLU A 119 -8.02 -13.23 0.73
CA GLU A 119 -9.33 -13.74 1.11
C GLU A 119 -9.66 -14.92 0.19
N LEU A 120 -10.04 -16.07 0.77
CA LEU A 120 -10.33 -17.29 0.01
C LEU A 120 -9.23 -17.65 -0.99
N ASN A 121 -7.98 -17.59 -0.53
CA ASN A 121 -6.79 -17.89 -1.32
C ASN A 121 -6.60 -16.98 -2.54
N ARG A 122 -7.10 -15.73 -2.48
CA ARG A 122 -6.91 -14.75 -3.55
C ARG A 122 -6.41 -13.44 -2.96
N LEU A 123 -5.39 -12.85 -3.57
CA LEU A 123 -4.87 -11.56 -3.12
C LEU A 123 -5.94 -10.50 -3.33
N ARG A 124 -6.36 -9.90 -2.22
CA ARG A 124 -7.41 -8.88 -2.19
C ARG A 124 -6.85 -7.47 -2.27
N SER A 125 -5.77 -7.22 -1.53
CA SER A 125 -5.16 -5.89 -1.50
C SER A 125 -3.65 -5.97 -1.26
N ILE A 126 -2.97 -4.95 -1.79
CA ILE A 126 -1.54 -4.71 -1.54
C ILE A 126 -1.46 -3.38 -0.81
N ASN A 127 -0.85 -3.40 0.37
CA ASN A 127 -0.70 -2.23 1.20
C ASN A 127 0.78 -1.91 1.33
N ILE A 128 1.16 -0.65 1.07
CA ILE A 128 2.54 -0.21 1.29
C ILE A 128 2.54 1.07 2.12
N GLY A 129 3.60 1.26 2.88
CA GLY A 129 3.82 2.45 3.68
C GLY A 129 5.22 2.99 3.47
N VAL A 130 5.42 4.24 3.86
CA VAL A 130 6.74 4.85 3.86
C VAL A 130 7.66 4.07 4.81
N LEU A 131 8.91 3.89 4.41
CA LEU A 131 9.90 3.27 5.28
C LEU A 131 10.38 4.27 6.33
N PHE A 132 10.96 3.78 7.41
CA PHE A 132 11.43 4.62 8.51
C PHE A 132 12.92 4.45 8.71
N ILE A 133 13.60 5.57 9.00
CA ILE A 133 15.03 5.58 9.36
C ILE A 133 15.18 5.08 10.80
N ASP A 134 14.25 5.49 11.68
CA ASP A 134 14.11 5.04 13.05
C ASP A 134 12.63 4.99 13.41
N ASP A 135 12.28 4.70 14.67
CA ASP A 135 10.89 4.49 15.08
C ASP A 135 9.97 5.69 14.81
N ASN A 136 10.52 6.90 14.64
CA ASN A 136 9.73 8.12 14.53
C ASN A 136 10.02 8.94 13.27
N THR A 137 11.01 8.56 12.46
CA THR A 137 11.47 9.38 11.34
C THR A 137 11.21 8.68 10.01
N PRO A 138 10.21 9.15 9.23
CA PRO A 138 9.99 8.61 7.89
C PRO A 138 11.18 8.88 6.97
N ASP A 139 11.46 7.90 6.11
CA ASP A 139 12.48 8.01 5.07
C ASP A 139 11.78 8.40 3.76
N TRP A 140 11.47 9.68 3.62
CA TRP A 140 10.76 10.18 2.44
C TRP A 140 11.59 9.97 1.18
N PRO A 141 10.98 9.47 0.10
CA PRO A 141 11.68 9.29 -1.18
C PRO A 141 12.05 10.59 -1.87
#